data_17a67dcd139d4655a71d84b8b1af0c1a
#
_entry.id   17a67dcd139d4655a71d84b8b1af0c1a
#
_cell.length_a   1.000
_cell.length_b   1.000
_cell.length_c   1.000
_cell.angle_alpha   90.00
_cell.angle_beta   90.00
_cell.angle_gamma   90.00
#
_symmetry.space_group_name_H-M   'P 1'
#
loop_
_entity.id
_entity.type
_entity.pdbx_description
1 polymer ?
#
loop_
_entity_poly.entity_id
_entity_poly.type
_entity_poly.pdbx_seq_one_letter_code
_entity_poly.pdbx_strand_id
1 'polypeptide(L)'
;MKTSEYDPSDYIETREDVLAFLEGALKENDSEFLLETIGHIARSKGMAKIANELNIDRAGLYKSFSSDGNPYFITVVKVLDNLGFRLSIQQKQVV
;
A
#
# COMPACT_ATOMS: atom_id res chain seq x y z
N MET A 1 21.93 7.71 11.24
CA MET A 1 22.27 7.66 9.81
C MET A 1 21.61 6.47 9.14
N LYS A 2 21.00 6.75 8.03
CA LYS A 2 20.30 5.73 7.27
C LYS A 2 21.28 4.71 6.68
N THR A 3 20.93 3.46 6.72
CA THR A 3 21.74 2.43 6.10
C THR A 3 21.62 2.52 4.59
N SER A 4 22.37 1.67 3.92
CA SER A 4 22.33 1.64 2.46
C SER A 4 21.07 0.96 1.90
N GLU A 5 20.29 0.36 2.75
CA GLU A 5 19.09 -0.33 2.29
C GLU A 5 18.07 0.65 1.76
N TYR A 6 17.53 0.29 0.61
CA TYR A 6 16.48 1.08 -0.02
C TYR A 6 15.13 0.76 0.61
N ASP A 7 14.42 1.79 1.01
CA ASP A 7 13.07 1.68 1.55
C ASP A 7 12.22 2.77 0.89
N PRO A 8 11.23 2.40 0.08
CA PRO A 8 10.42 3.41 -0.61
C PRO A 8 9.81 4.44 0.33
N SER A 9 9.45 4.04 1.54
CA SER A 9 8.81 4.97 2.47
C SER A 9 9.74 6.08 2.92
N ASP A 10 11.05 5.90 2.79
CA ASP A 10 12.01 6.93 3.15
C ASP A 10 11.96 8.12 2.21
N TYR A 11 11.39 7.96 1.03
CA TYR A 11 11.33 8.98 0.01
C TYR A 11 9.94 9.54 -0.17
N ILE A 12 9.00 9.11 0.64
CA ILE A 12 7.61 9.54 0.55
C ILE A 12 7.39 10.63 1.58
N GLU A 13 7.33 11.86 1.13
CA GLU A 13 7.17 13.00 2.02
C GLU A 13 5.82 13.67 1.91
N THR A 14 5.15 13.50 0.78
CA THR A 14 3.87 14.15 0.57
C THR A 14 2.84 13.14 0.07
N ARG A 15 1.58 13.56 0.12
CA ARG A 15 0.52 12.72 -0.41
C ARG A 15 0.69 12.51 -1.92
N GLU A 16 1.22 13.53 -2.59
CA GLU A 16 1.49 13.43 -4.02
C GLU A 16 2.54 12.37 -4.32
N ASP A 17 3.56 12.28 -3.46
CA ASP A 17 4.58 11.25 -3.62
C ASP A 17 3.98 9.87 -3.45
N VAL A 18 3.13 9.69 -2.44
CA VAL A 18 2.47 8.41 -2.20
C VAL A 18 1.63 8.02 -3.40
N LEU A 19 0.85 8.96 -3.91
CA LEU A 19 0.00 8.71 -5.06
C LEU A 19 0.82 8.31 -6.27
N ALA A 20 1.94 8.99 -6.49
CA ALA A 20 2.81 8.68 -7.63
C ALA A 20 3.36 7.26 -7.55
N PHE A 21 3.76 6.81 -6.36
CA PHE A 21 4.23 5.45 -6.18
C PHE A 21 3.14 4.43 -6.47
N LEU A 22 1.94 4.68 -5.94
CA LEU A 22 0.83 3.76 -6.15
C LEU A 22 0.43 3.70 -7.62
N GLU A 23 0.33 4.86 -8.25
CA GLU A 23 -0.04 4.90 -9.66
C GLU A 23 1.03 4.25 -10.53
N GLY A 24 2.29 4.43 -10.18
CA GLY A 24 3.38 3.79 -10.90
C GLY A 24 3.28 2.29 -10.88
N ALA A 25 2.99 1.73 -9.70
CA ALA A 25 2.85 0.29 -9.55
C ALA A 25 1.68 -0.25 -10.36
N LEU A 26 0.55 0.48 -10.34
CA LEU A 26 -0.62 0.08 -11.10
C LEU A 26 -0.37 0.16 -12.60
N LYS A 27 0.32 1.20 -13.03
CA LYS A 27 0.61 1.40 -14.44
C LYS A 27 1.52 0.31 -14.99
N GLU A 28 2.48 -0.13 -14.16
CA GLU A 28 3.39 -1.19 -14.55
C GLU A 28 2.72 -2.57 -14.45
N ASN A 29 1.51 -2.60 -13.94
CA ASN A 29 0.78 -3.85 -13.73
C ASN A 29 1.55 -4.80 -12.82
N ASP A 30 2.25 -4.23 -11.85
CA ASP A 30 3.09 -4.97 -10.92
C ASP A 30 2.37 -5.08 -9.60
N SER A 31 1.58 -6.13 -9.44
CA SER A 31 0.75 -6.30 -8.26
C SER A 31 1.59 -6.55 -7.00
N GLU A 32 2.73 -7.22 -7.14
CA GLU A 32 3.59 -7.45 -5.99
C GLU A 32 4.19 -6.15 -5.48
N PHE A 33 4.65 -5.32 -6.39
CA PHE A 33 5.19 -4.03 -6.01
C PHE A 33 4.12 -3.13 -5.42
N LEU A 34 2.90 -3.22 -5.96
CA LEU A 34 1.79 -2.45 -5.43
C LEU A 34 1.51 -2.83 -3.98
N LEU A 35 1.43 -4.13 -3.68
CA LEU A 35 1.19 -4.58 -2.32
C LEU A 35 2.32 -4.20 -1.38
N GLU A 36 3.54 -4.31 -1.86
CA GLU A 36 4.72 -3.93 -1.11
C GLU A 36 4.68 -2.45 -0.75
N THR A 37 4.33 -1.63 -1.73
CA THR A 37 4.24 -0.19 -1.54
C THR A 37 3.16 0.16 -0.52
N ILE A 38 1.98 -0.45 -0.65
CA ILE A 38 0.90 -0.22 0.30
C ILE A 38 1.35 -0.63 1.70
N GLY A 39 2.04 -1.76 1.79
CA GLY A 39 2.56 -2.23 3.08
C GLY A 39 3.52 -1.26 3.72
N HIS A 40 4.42 -0.68 2.94
CA HIS A 40 5.37 0.31 3.45
C HIS A 40 4.66 1.55 3.95
N ILE A 41 3.69 2.03 3.19
CA ILE A 41 2.94 3.22 3.57
C ILE A 41 2.14 2.95 4.85
N ALA A 42 1.52 1.78 4.92
CA ALA A 42 0.73 1.41 6.08
C ALA A 42 1.60 1.29 7.33
N ARG A 43 2.79 0.71 7.19
CA ARG A 43 3.72 0.61 8.30
C ARG A 43 4.20 1.98 8.76
N SER A 44 4.38 2.88 7.82
CA SER A 44 4.78 4.26 8.12
C SER A 44 3.70 4.97 8.94
N LYS A 45 2.43 4.73 8.64
CA LYS A 45 1.34 5.30 9.42
C LYS A 45 1.16 4.59 10.75
N GLY A 46 1.42 3.30 10.79
CA GLY A 46 1.27 2.48 11.98
C GLY A 46 0.25 1.38 11.78
N MET A 47 0.75 0.15 11.67
CA MET A 47 -0.12 -1.00 11.42
C MET A 47 -1.13 -1.22 12.53
N ALA A 48 -0.70 -1.04 13.78
CA ALA A 48 -1.61 -1.23 14.90
C ALA A 48 -2.77 -0.24 14.83
N LYS A 49 -2.48 0.99 14.46
CA LYS A 49 -3.50 2.01 14.36
C LYS A 49 -4.50 1.68 13.25
N ILE A 50 -3.98 1.27 12.09
CA ILE A 50 -4.85 0.92 10.97
C ILE A 50 -5.71 -0.29 11.31
N ALA A 51 -5.11 -1.32 11.89
CA ALA A 51 -5.84 -2.51 12.26
C ALA A 51 -6.96 -2.19 13.24
N ASN A 52 -6.67 -1.32 14.20
CA ASN A 52 -7.67 -0.91 15.17
C ASN A 52 -8.80 -0.14 14.52
N GLU A 53 -8.47 0.80 13.63
CA GLU A 53 -9.48 1.63 12.96
C GLU A 53 -10.36 0.80 12.03
N LEU A 54 -9.78 -0.22 11.41
CA LEU A 54 -10.53 -1.08 10.49
C LEU A 54 -11.14 -2.30 11.17
N ASN A 55 -10.87 -2.47 12.46
CA ASN A 55 -11.35 -3.62 13.22
C ASN A 55 -10.87 -4.93 12.60
N ILE A 56 -9.58 -4.97 12.29
CA ILE A 56 -8.94 -6.13 11.69
C ILE A 56 -7.83 -6.58 12.62
N ASP A 57 -7.58 -7.90 12.67
CA ASP A 57 -6.49 -8.44 13.46
C ASP A 57 -5.16 -7.88 12.98
N ARG A 58 -4.39 -7.30 13.90
CA ARG A 58 -3.13 -6.66 13.58
C ARG A 58 -2.13 -7.63 12.96
N ALA A 59 -2.00 -8.80 13.57
CA ALA A 59 -1.04 -9.79 13.07
C ALA A 59 -1.41 -10.26 11.66
N GLY A 60 -2.71 -10.47 11.43
CA GLY A 60 -3.18 -10.86 10.11
C GLY A 60 -2.97 -9.78 9.07
N LEU A 61 -3.20 -8.52 9.46
CA LEU A 61 -2.98 -7.42 8.55
C LEU A 61 -1.50 -7.32 8.17
N TYR A 62 -0.63 -7.41 9.16
CA TYR A 62 0.80 -7.35 8.94
C TYR A 62 1.26 -8.45 7.98
N LYS A 63 0.76 -9.66 8.23
CA LYS A 63 1.14 -10.81 7.42
C LYS A 63 0.64 -10.70 5.99
N SER A 64 -0.57 -10.18 5.79
CA SER A 64 -1.14 -10.12 4.45
C SER A 64 -0.41 -9.15 3.53
N PHE A 65 0.28 -8.16 4.09
CA PHE A 65 1.08 -7.23 3.30
C PHE A 65 2.58 -7.52 3.35
N SER A 66 2.96 -8.67 3.89
CA SER A 66 4.35 -9.10 3.85
C SER A 66 4.66 -9.69 2.48
N SER A 67 5.95 -10.00 2.25
CA SER A 67 6.39 -10.47 0.94
C SER A 67 5.68 -11.74 0.48
N ASP A 68 5.25 -12.58 1.43
CA ASP A 68 4.53 -13.81 1.12
C ASP A 68 3.04 -13.66 1.30
N GLY A 69 2.58 -12.46 1.57
CA GLY A 69 1.19 -12.24 1.86
C GLY A 69 0.33 -12.15 0.61
N ASN A 70 -0.96 -12.31 0.83
CA ASN A 70 -1.93 -12.22 -0.25
C ASN A 70 -3.25 -11.73 0.34
N PRO A 71 -3.37 -10.41 0.56
CA PRO A 71 -4.56 -9.87 1.19
C PRO A 71 -5.78 -10.01 0.29
N TYR A 72 -6.94 -10.15 0.92
CA TYR A 72 -8.18 -10.08 0.18
C TYR A 72 -8.31 -8.70 -0.46
N PHE A 73 -8.95 -8.67 -1.61
CA PHE A 73 -9.18 -7.41 -2.30
C PHE A 73 -9.90 -6.40 -1.42
N ILE A 74 -10.89 -6.87 -0.66
CA ILE A 74 -11.64 -5.99 0.24
C ILE A 74 -10.70 -5.35 1.27
N THR A 75 -9.75 -6.12 1.78
CA THR A 75 -8.77 -5.59 2.72
C THR A 75 -7.91 -4.51 2.08
N VAL A 76 -7.49 -4.74 0.84
CA VAL A 76 -6.69 -3.74 0.12
C VAL A 76 -7.46 -2.45 -0.02
N VAL A 77 -8.73 -2.54 -0.42
CA VAL A 77 -9.57 -1.35 -0.59
C VAL A 77 -9.72 -0.60 0.73
N LYS A 78 -9.96 -1.34 1.82
CA LYS A 78 -10.13 -0.71 3.13
C LYS A 78 -8.86 -0.02 3.62
N VAL A 79 -7.71 -0.65 3.40
CA VAL A 79 -6.43 -0.07 3.82
C VAL A 79 -6.17 1.20 3.01
N LEU A 80 -6.37 1.14 1.70
CA LEU A 80 -6.18 2.33 0.87
C LEU A 80 -7.10 3.46 1.28
N ASP A 81 -8.37 3.14 1.57
CA ASP A 81 -9.32 4.14 2.03
C ASP A 81 -8.84 4.77 3.34
N ASN A 82 -8.36 3.95 4.27
CA ASN A 82 -7.84 4.44 5.54
C ASN A 82 -6.66 5.36 5.34
N LEU A 83 -5.84 5.07 4.34
CA LEU A 83 -4.68 5.90 4.02
C LEU A 83 -5.05 7.16 3.25
N GLY A 84 -6.32 7.30 2.88
CA GLY A 84 -6.79 8.49 2.19
C GLY A 84 -6.82 8.37 0.68
N PHE A 85 -6.85 7.15 0.16
CA PHE A 85 -6.84 6.92 -1.27
C PHE A 85 -8.04 6.09 -1.69
N ARG A 86 -8.37 6.17 -2.94
CA ARG A 86 -9.49 5.43 -3.51
C ARG A 86 -9.05 4.78 -4.80
N LEU A 87 -9.41 3.52 -4.95
CA LEU A 87 -9.22 2.85 -6.24
C LEU A 87 -10.25 3.33 -7.22
N SER A 88 -9.84 3.51 -8.45
CA SER A 88 -10.76 3.85 -9.52
C SER A 88 -10.50 2.94 -10.71
N ILE A 89 -11.46 2.86 -11.58
CA ILE A 89 -11.40 1.99 -12.74
C ILE A 89 -11.43 2.84 -13.99
N GLN A 90 -10.49 2.55 -14.87
CA GLN A 90 -10.40 3.25 -16.14
C GLN A 90 -10.45 2.23 -17.26
N GLN A 91 -11.05 2.61 -18.34
CA GLN A 91 -11.08 1.75 -19.51
C GLN A 91 -9.70 1.78 -20.17
N LYS A 92 -9.18 0.61 -20.45
CA LYS A 92 -7.94 0.51 -21.19
C LYS A 92 -8.13 1.08 -22.58
N GLN A 93 -7.08 1.73 -23.07
CA GLN A 93 -7.09 2.09 -24.48
C GLN A 93 -6.94 0.83 -25.32
N VAL A 94 -7.81 0.70 -26.29
CA VAL A 94 -7.78 -0.43 -27.23
C VAL A 94 -7.26 0.09 -28.54
N VAL A 95 -6.25 -0.57 -29.05
CA VAL A 95 -5.66 -0.20 -30.33
C VAL A 95 -6.25 -1.04 -31.42
#